data_fd08793b4c25b2e6c968b55e6c004c88
#
_entry.id   fd08793b4c25b2e6c968b55e6c004c88
#
_cell.length_a   1.000
_cell.length_b   1.000
_cell.length_c   1.000
_cell.angle_alpha   90.00
_cell.angle_beta   90.00
_cell.angle_gamma   90.00
#
_symmetry.space_group_name_H-M   'P 1'
#
loop_
_entity.id
_entity.type
_entity.pdbx_description
1 polymer ?
#
loop_
_entity_poly.entity_id
_entity_poly.type
_entity_poly.pdbx_seq_one_letter_code
_entity_poly.pdbx_strand_id
1 'polypeptide(L)'
;MGVCIDGASLSIPDVVRVARRAAPVSLSPDARRRIDRASAYVDTLLRRERPVYGVTTGFGRFADVVISPDDSATLQRNLLLSHASGVGELLPDEVVRAILLLRANALSCGYSGARAEVVDTLIAMLNRGVHPQVPSQGSVGSSGDLAPLAHTMLVAIGEGTARYKGEVLPGAEAMARAGIPVVALRAKEGLALINGTQVMTAIGSLAVHDVSILAQVADIAAAMTTEALRGTTSAFDPRVQAARPHPGQAASARNLLRLMEGSGIRESHRNCPKVQDAYSLRCAPQVHGAARDAIEYARHVVEREMNSATDNPLVFPED
;
A
#
# COMPACT_ATOMS: atom_id res chain seq x y z
N MET A 1 -9.01 -17.00 5.37
CA MET A 1 -10.07 -15.98 5.40
C MET A 1 -9.69 -14.89 4.38
N GLY A 2 -10.61 -14.52 3.48
CA GLY A 2 -10.37 -13.49 2.45
C GLY A 2 -10.34 -12.08 3.03
N VAL A 3 -9.95 -11.10 2.18
CA VAL A 3 -9.99 -9.67 2.48
C VAL A 3 -11.12 -9.04 1.70
N CYS A 4 -12.07 -8.38 2.39
CA CYS A 4 -13.14 -7.62 1.76
C CYS A 4 -12.76 -6.14 1.77
N ILE A 5 -12.63 -5.53 0.58
CA ILE A 5 -12.28 -4.12 0.45
C ILE A 5 -13.54 -3.26 0.39
N ASP A 6 -13.48 -2.12 1.06
CA ASP A 6 -14.60 -1.17 1.15
C ASP A 6 -14.17 0.31 0.98
N GLY A 7 -12.88 0.55 0.75
CA GLY A 7 -12.32 1.89 0.64
C GLY A 7 -12.01 2.59 1.97
N ALA A 8 -12.25 1.95 3.12
CA ALA A 8 -12.18 2.62 4.42
C ALA A 8 -11.53 1.82 5.55
N SER A 9 -11.53 0.48 5.47
CA SER A 9 -11.19 -0.38 6.61
C SER A 9 -9.96 -1.29 6.40
N LEU A 10 -9.22 -1.11 5.30
CA LEU A 10 -8.04 -1.91 4.99
C LEU A 10 -6.92 -1.64 6.01
N SER A 11 -6.25 -2.69 6.47
CA SER A 11 -5.12 -2.62 7.40
C SER A 11 -3.82 -3.12 6.79
N ILE A 12 -2.66 -2.74 7.36
CA ILE A 12 -1.35 -3.28 6.93
C ILE A 12 -1.32 -4.82 6.98
N PRO A 13 -1.82 -5.50 8.04
CA PRO A 13 -1.93 -6.96 8.03
C PRO A 13 -2.73 -7.52 6.84
N ASP A 14 -3.79 -6.84 6.40
CA ASP A 14 -4.57 -7.25 5.23
C ASP A 14 -3.75 -7.14 3.95
N VAL A 15 -3.02 -6.04 3.77
CA VAL A 15 -2.09 -5.86 2.64
C VAL A 15 -1.07 -7.00 2.60
N VAL A 16 -0.44 -7.33 3.74
CA VAL A 16 0.53 -8.42 3.84
C VAL A 16 -0.09 -9.78 3.51
N ARG A 17 -1.32 -10.05 3.98
CA ARG A 17 -2.04 -11.31 3.65
C ARG A 17 -2.28 -11.46 2.16
N VAL A 18 -2.70 -10.39 1.48
CA VAL A 18 -2.93 -10.40 0.03
C VAL A 18 -1.62 -10.44 -0.74
N ALA A 19 -0.66 -9.60 -0.38
CA ALA A 19 0.61 -9.48 -1.07
C ALA A 19 1.47 -10.75 -0.99
N ARG A 20 1.68 -11.26 0.22
CA ARG A 20 2.63 -12.36 0.51
C ARG A 20 1.98 -13.74 0.64
N ARG A 21 0.69 -13.81 0.99
CA ARG A 21 0.00 -15.10 1.24
C ARG A 21 -1.13 -15.37 0.25
N ALA A 22 -1.26 -14.54 -0.79
CA ALA A 22 -2.28 -14.65 -1.82
C ALA A 22 -3.71 -14.83 -1.28
N ALA A 23 -4.03 -14.17 -0.15
CA ALA A 23 -5.38 -14.18 0.39
C ALA A 23 -6.37 -13.64 -0.67
N PRO A 24 -7.52 -14.29 -0.88
CA PRO A 24 -8.49 -13.85 -1.86
C PRO A 24 -9.11 -12.50 -1.45
N VAL A 25 -9.41 -11.68 -2.46
CA VAL A 25 -9.98 -10.34 -2.29
C VAL A 25 -11.39 -10.32 -2.84
N SER A 26 -12.29 -9.60 -2.17
CA SER A 26 -13.66 -9.34 -2.63
C SER A 26 -14.02 -7.87 -2.41
N LEU A 27 -14.93 -7.35 -3.24
CA LEU A 27 -15.50 -6.00 -3.10
C LEU A 27 -16.75 -6.04 -2.22
N SER A 28 -16.86 -5.13 -1.26
CA SER A 28 -18.06 -5.02 -0.44
C SER A 28 -19.27 -4.54 -1.27
N PRO A 29 -20.50 -5.00 -0.96
CA PRO A 29 -21.71 -4.54 -1.66
C PRO A 29 -21.94 -3.03 -1.54
N ASP A 30 -21.57 -2.44 -0.39
CA ASP A 30 -21.74 -1.00 -0.15
C ASP A 30 -20.75 -0.17 -0.99
N ALA A 31 -19.50 -0.62 -1.09
CA ALA A 31 -18.52 0.00 -1.98
C ALA A 31 -18.97 -0.06 -3.44
N ARG A 32 -19.50 -1.21 -3.88
CA ARG A 32 -20.05 -1.35 -5.23
C ARG A 32 -21.14 -0.32 -5.51
N ARG A 33 -22.08 -0.13 -4.59
CA ARG A 33 -23.14 0.89 -4.75
C ARG A 33 -22.58 2.31 -4.87
N ARG A 34 -21.53 2.64 -4.11
CA ARG A 34 -20.87 3.96 -4.22
C ARG A 34 -20.15 4.14 -5.56
N ILE A 35 -19.44 3.11 -6.01
CA ILE A 35 -18.78 3.09 -7.32
C ILE A 35 -19.79 3.30 -8.45
N ASP A 36 -20.88 2.52 -8.45
CA ASP A 36 -21.90 2.59 -9.50
C ASP A 36 -22.58 3.97 -9.54
N ARG A 37 -22.84 4.58 -8.37
CA ARG A 37 -23.38 5.95 -8.28
C ARG A 37 -22.42 6.99 -8.86
N ALA A 38 -21.13 6.91 -8.52
CA ALA A 38 -20.13 7.85 -9.03
C ALA A 38 -19.90 7.69 -10.54
N SER A 39 -19.90 6.45 -11.05
CA SER A 39 -19.82 6.16 -12.48
C SER A 39 -21.02 6.70 -13.27
N ALA A 40 -22.23 6.47 -12.76
CA ALA A 40 -23.45 6.99 -13.37
C ALA A 40 -23.45 8.55 -13.41
N TYR A 41 -22.87 9.20 -12.40
CA TYR A 41 -22.72 10.64 -12.40
C TYR A 41 -21.75 11.15 -13.50
N VAL A 42 -20.65 10.44 -13.73
CA VAL A 42 -19.74 10.75 -14.86
C VAL A 42 -20.48 10.69 -16.20
N ASP A 43 -21.36 9.71 -16.40
CA ASP A 43 -22.21 9.63 -17.61
C ASP A 43 -23.13 10.87 -17.74
N THR A 44 -23.57 11.47 -16.64
CA THR A 44 -24.32 12.74 -16.69
C THR A 44 -23.46 13.94 -17.03
N LEU A 45 -22.20 13.96 -16.54
CA LEU A 45 -21.24 15.02 -16.86
C LEU A 45 -20.87 15.03 -18.34
N LEU A 46 -20.75 13.86 -18.96
CA LEU A 46 -20.49 13.73 -20.42
C LEU A 46 -21.57 14.33 -21.30
N ARG A 47 -22.80 14.46 -20.77
CA ARG A 47 -23.95 15.05 -21.50
C ARG A 47 -24.07 16.56 -21.30
N ARG A 48 -23.27 17.13 -20.38
CA ARG A 48 -23.30 18.60 -20.11
C ARG A 48 -22.45 19.33 -21.15
N GLU A 49 -22.90 20.52 -21.56
CA GLU A 49 -22.16 21.38 -22.50
C GLU A 49 -20.90 22.02 -21.86
N ARG A 50 -20.76 21.98 -20.53
CA ARG A 50 -19.62 22.57 -19.83
C ARG A 50 -18.43 21.63 -19.83
N PRO A 51 -17.21 22.11 -20.20
CA PRO A 51 -15.98 21.35 -20.03
C PRO A 51 -15.76 20.95 -18.56
N VAL A 52 -15.44 19.68 -18.33
CA VAL A 52 -15.10 19.12 -17.01
C VAL A 52 -13.72 18.49 -17.12
N TYR A 53 -12.75 19.01 -16.36
CA TYR A 53 -11.38 18.55 -16.36
C TYR A 53 -11.29 17.02 -16.18
N GLY A 54 -10.55 16.38 -17.08
CA GLY A 54 -10.31 14.94 -17.00
C GLY A 54 -11.52 14.04 -17.27
N VAL A 55 -12.68 14.62 -17.58
CA VAL A 55 -13.91 13.90 -17.97
C VAL A 55 -14.25 14.19 -19.42
N THR A 56 -14.43 15.49 -19.78
CA THR A 56 -14.71 15.95 -21.14
C THR A 56 -13.57 16.75 -21.76
N THR A 57 -12.46 16.92 -21.02
CA THR A 57 -11.23 17.54 -21.52
C THR A 57 -10.05 16.59 -21.39
N GLY A 58 -8.94 16.92 -22.06
CA GLY A 58 -7.64 16.30 -21.81
C GLY A 58 -7.08 16.65 -20.42
N PHE A 59 -5.80 16.35 -20.20
CA PHE A 59 -5.13 16.47 -18.91
C PHE A 59 -3.87 17.33 -19.02
N GLY A 60 -3.41 17.90 -17.89
CA GLY A 60 -2.20 18.70 -17.84
C GLY A 60 -2.21 19.81 -18.86
N ARG A 61 -1.31 19.80 -19.82
CA ARG A 61 -1.25 20.83 -20.88
C ARG A 61 -2.48 20.85 -21.79
N PHE A 62 -3.24 19.77 -21.86
CA PHE A 62 -4.47 19.65 -22.66
C PHE A 62 -5.75 19.85 -21.82
N ALA A 63 -5.65 20.47 -20.66
CA ALA A 63 -6.77 20.71 -19.74
C ALA A 63 -7.93 21.49 -20.40
N ASP A 64 -7.62 22.37 -21.36
CA ASP A 64 -8.60 23.22 -22.05
C ASP A 64 -9.07 22.63 -23.40
N VAL A 65 -8.55 21.45 -23.78
CA VAL A 65 -8.92 20.77 -25.04
C VAL A 65 -10.10 19.86 -24.79
N VAL A 66 -11.25 20.21 -25.36
CA VAL A 66 -12.48 19.40 -25.29
C VAL A 66 -12.29 18.14 -26.16
N ILE A 67 -12.61 16.99 -25.61
CA ILE A 67 -12.48 15.68 -26.24
C ILE A 67 -13.86 15.20 -26.68
N SER A 68 -13.97 14.73 -27.91
CA SER A 68 -15.22 14.16 -28.39
C SER A 68 -15.54 12.84 -27.65
N PRO A 69 -16.82 12.48 -27.46
CA PRO A 69 -17.18 11.19 -26.89
C PRO A 69 -16.57 10.00 -27.63
N ASP A 70 -16.43 10.09 -28.95
CA ASP A 70 -15.88 9.03 -29.80
C ASP A 70 -14.36 8.84 -29.58
N ASP A 71 -13.65 9.91 -29.26
CA ASP A 71 -12.20 9.89 -28.99
C ASP A 71 -11.87 9.54 -27.52
N SER A 72 -12.87 9.55 -26.65
CA SER A 72 -12.67 9.40 -25.21
C SER A 72 -11.98 8.08 -24.83
N ALA A 73 -12.41 6.95 -25.38
CA ALA A 73 -11.80 5.64 -25.12
C ALA A 73 -10.35 5.58 -25.61
N THR A 74 -10.08 6.12 -26.80
CA THR A 74 -8.73 6.23 -27.37
C THR A 74 -7.83 7.08 -26.50
N LEU A 75 -8.33 8.20 -25.99
CA LEU A 75 -7.59 9.07 -25.09
C LEU A 75 -7.22 8.34 -23.79
N GLN A 76 -8.15 7.61 -23.17
CA GLN A 76 -7.88 6.89 -21.92
C GLN A 76 -6.81 5.80 -22.13
N ARG A 77 -6.87 5.05 -23.23
CA ARG A 77 -5.84 4.07 -23.58
C ARG A 77 -4.47 4.73 -23.81
N ASN A 78 -4.45 5.81 -24.61
CA ASN A 78 -3.22 6.54 -24.93
C ASN A 78 -2.60 7.19 -23.68
N LEU A 79 -3.42 7.59 -22.72
CA LEU A 79 -2.95 8.09 -21.42
C LEU A 79 -2.10 7.02 -20.69
N LEU A 80 -2.59 5.79 -20.60
CA LEU A 80 -1.83 4.71 -19.97
C LEU A 80 -0.53 4.43 -20.74
N LEU A 81 -0.61 4.31 -22.06
CA LEU A 81 0.56 4.04 -22.91
C LEU A 81 1.63 5.13 -22.78
N SER A 82 1.24 6.40 -22.81
CA SER A 82 2.18 7.53 -22.74
C SER A 82 2.84 7.69 -21.37
N HIS A 83 2.18 7.24 -20.29
CA HIS A 83 2.70 7.32 -18.93
C HIS A 83 3.50 6.08 -18.51
N ALA A 84 3.41 4.98 -19.24
CA ALA A 84 4.18 3.76 -18.97
C ALA A 84 5.64 3.91 -19.46
N SER A 85 6.35 4.88 -18.89
CA SER A 85 7.72 5.27 -19.24
C SER A 85 8.75 4.87 -18.17
N GLY A 86 8.40 3.96 -17.25
CA GLY A 86 9.26 3.47 -16.19
C GLY A 86 10.45 2.67 -16.73
N VAL A 87 11.55 2.69 -15.98
CA VAL A 87 12.81 2.00 -16.28
C VAL A 87 13.37 1.30 -15.03
N GLY A 88 14.47 0.59 -15.16
CA GLY A 88 15.15 -0.10 -14.08
C GLY A 88 14.64 -1.53 -13.84
N GLU A 89 15.01 -2.09 -12.70
CA GLU A 89 14.61 -3.44 -12.31
C GLU A 89 13.10 -3.51 -12.04
N LEU A 90 12.55 -4.70 -12.18
CA LEU A 90 11.12 -4.91 -11.94
C LEU A 90 10.82 -4.97 -10.44
N LEU A 91 9.72 -4.40 -10.02
CA LEU A 91 9.19 -4.54 -8.67
C LEU A 91 8.85 -6.01 -8.37
N PRO A 92 9.11 -6.48 -7.13
CA PRO A 92 8.71 -7.82 -6.70
C PRO A 92 7.19 -8.06 -6.80
N ASP A 93 6.78 -9.29 -7.08
CA ASP A 93 5.37 -9.65 -7.21
C ASP A 93 4.54 -9.25 -5.97
N GLU A 94 5.09 -9.34 -4.76
CA GLU A 94 4.40 -8.91 -3.54
C GLU A 94 4.07 -7.42 -3.54
N VAL A 95 4.97 -6.57 -4.06
CA VAL A 95 4.72 -5.13 -4.20
C VAL A 95 3.64 -4.88 -5.25
N VAL A 96 3.72 -5.55 -6.41
CA VAL A 96 2.72 -5.42 -7.48
C VAL A 96 1.34 -5.87 -7.01
N ARG A 97 1.24 -6.94 -6.25
CA ARG A 97 -0.01 -7.40 -5.63
C ARG A 97 -0.57 -6.37 -4.65
N ALA A 98 0.30 -5.75 -3.83
CA ALA A 98 -0.11 -4.68 -2.94
C ALA A 98 -0.61 -3.45 -3.72
N ILE A 99 0.04 -3.07 -4.83
CA ILE A 99 -0.39 -1.97 -5.71
C ILE A 99 -1.80 -2.24 -6.25
N LEU A 100 -2.05 -3.42 -6.81
CA LEU A 100 -3.36 -3.81 -7.33
C LEU A 100 -4.45 -3.73 -6.24
N LEU A 101 -4.15 -4.26 -5.04
CA LEU A 101 -5.07 -4.22 -3.89
C LEU A 101 -5.40 -2.77 -3.50
N LEU A 102 -4.36 -1.95 -3.31
CA LEU A 102 -4.53 -0.57 -2.86
C LEU A 102 -5.23 0.28 -3.91
N ARG A 103 -4.99 0.03 -5.21
CA ARG A 103 -5.73 0.73 -6.26
C ARG A 103 -7.20 0.33 -6.27
N ALA A 104 -7.50 -0.97 -6.18
CA ALA A 104 -8.87 -1.44 -6.06
C ALA A 104 -9.56 -0.85 -4.82
N ASN A 105 -8.86 -0.75 -3.68
CA ASN A 105 -9.40 -0.15 -2.46
C ASN A 105 -9.66 1.35 -2.60
N ALA A 106 -8.75 2.12 -3.20
CA ALA A 106 -8.94 3.56 -3.44
C ALA A 106 -10.14 3.84 -4.35
N LEU A 107 -10.31 3.05 -5.42
CA LEU A 107 -11.49 3.13 -6.28
C LEU A 107 -12.78 2.75 -5.54
N SER A 108 -12.69 1.87 -4.54
CA SER A 108 -13.82 1.43 -3.70
C SER A 108 -14.34 2.52 -2.77
N CYS A 109 -13.60 3.62 -2.57
CA CYS A 109 -14.13 4.82 -1.90
C CYS A 109 -15.36 5.40 -2.63
N GLY A 110 -15.44 5.22 -3.97
CA GLY A 110 -16.58 5.65 -4.78
C GLY A 110 -16.53 7.12 -5.18
N TYR A 111 -15.32 7.72 -5.27
CA TYR A 111 -15.11 9.11 -5.70
C TYR A 111 -14.36 9.24 -7.03
N SER A 112 -13.99 8.13 -7.66
CA SER A 112 -13.17 8.16 -8.89
C SER A 112 -14.01 8.18 -10.18
N GLY A 113 -15.27 7.80 -10.12
CA GLY A 113 -16.14 7.73 -11.29
C GLY A 113 -15.84 6.56 -12.25
N ALA A 114 -14.92 5.66 -11.90
CA ALA A 114 -14.68 4.43 -12.65
C ALA A 114 -15.80 3.41 -12.41
N ARG A 115 -16.07 2.56 -13.41
CA ARG A 115 -17.07 1.48 -13.28
C ARG A 115 -16.61 0.36 -12.35
N ALA A 116 -17.57 -0.33 -11.72
CA ALA A 116 -17.29 -1.50 -10.89
C ALA A 116 -16.55 -2.61 -11.66
N GLU A 117 -16.79 -2.76 -12.97
CA GLU A 117 -16.06 -3.68 -13.85
C GLU A 117 -14.53 -3.51 -13.79
N VAL A 118 -14.06 -2.27 -13.71
CA VAL A 118 -12.63 -1.96 -13.57
C VAL A 118 -12.08 -2.52 -12.26
N VAL A 119 -12.78 -2.28 -11.14
CA VAL A 119 -12.40 -2.79 -9.82
C VAL A 119 -12.44 -4.33 -9.79
N ASP A 120 -13.48 -4.93 -10.36
CA ASP A 120 -13.62 -6.38 -10.47
C ASP A 120 -12.47 -7.01 -11.26
N THR A 121 -11.99 -6.33 -12.31
CA THR A 121 -10.84 -6.79 -13.10
C THR A 121 -9.55 -6.78 -12.27
N LEU A 122 -9.28 -5.71 -11.50
CA LEU A 122 -8.11 -5.66 -10.61
C LEU A 122 -8.18 -6.77 -9.54
N ILE A 123 -9.35 -7.00 -8.95
CA ILE A 123 -9.58 -8.08 -8.00
C ILE A 123 -9.38 -9.46 -8.67
N ALA A 124 -9.87 -9.63 -9.90
CA ALA A 124 -9.68 -10.88 -10.64
C ALA A 124 -8.19 -11.14 -10.94
N MET A 125 -7.42 -10.11 -11.33
CA MET A 125 -5.97 -10.22 -11.52
C MET A 125 -5.27 -10.68 -10.24
N LEU A 126 -5.59 -10.07 -9.09
CA LEU A 126 -5.08 -10.49 -7.78
C LEU A 126 -5.40 -11.95 -7.47
N ASN A 127 -6.67 -12.33 -7.60
CA ASN A 127 -7.17 -13.65 -7.19
C ASN A 127 -6.70 -14.78 -8.12
N ARG A 128 -6.42 -14.46 -9.38
CA ARG A 128 -5.95 -15.44 -10.38
C ARG A 128 -4.42 -15.40 -10.60
N GLY A 129 -3.72 -14.50 -9.91
CA GLY A 129 -2.25 -14.43 -9.92
C GLY A 129 -1.67 -13.86 -11.22
N VAL A 130 -2.33 -12.89 -11.84
CA VAL A 130 -1.78 -12.11 -12.95
C VAL A 130 -1.01 -10.92 -12.38
N HIS A 131 0.31 -10.93 -12.50
CA HIS A 131 1.19 -9.92 -11.93
C HIS A 131 1.83 -9.07 -13.03
N PRO A 132 1.38 -7.82 -13.25
CA PRO A 132 2.01 -6.88 -14.17
C PRO A 132 3.50 -6.71 -13.92
N GLN A 133 4.28 -6.55 -14.99
CA GLN A 133 5.72 -6.27 -14.90
C GLN A 133 5.92 -4.76 -14.78
N VAL A 134 6.29 -4.29 -13.61
CA VAL A 134 6.36 -2.87 -13.27
C VAL A 134 7.80 -2.46 -12.99
N PRO A 135 8.41 -1.58 -13.78
CA PRO A 135 9.73 -1.01 -13.50
C PRO A 135 9.75 -0.20 -12.20
N SER A 136 10.85 -0.27 -11.46
CA SER A 136 10.98 0.35 -10.14
C SER A 136 11.22 1.86 -10.16
N GLN A 137 11.62 2.43 -11.30
CA GLN A 137 11.94 3.85 -11.47
C GLN A 137 11.01 4.50 -12.48
N GLY A 138 10.38 5.62 -12.12
CA GLY A 138 9.46 6.33 -13.02
C GLY A 138 8.47 7.24 -12.31
N SER A 139 8.19 7.02 -11.03
CA SER A 139 7.37 7.96 -10.25
C SER A 139 8.15 9.25 -10.00
N VAL A 140 7.50 10.39 -10.28
CA VAL A 140 8.06 11.73 -9.97
C VAL A 140 7.31 12.41 -8.82
N GLY A 141 6.32 11.75 -8.24
CA GLY A 141 5.54 12.25 -7.11
C GLY A 141 4.63 13.44 -7.45
N SER A 142 4.47 13.77 -8.74
CA SER A 142 3.55 14.82 -9.20
C SER A 142 2.24 14.18 -9.59
N SER A 143 1.18 14.46 -8.85
CA SER A 143 -0.14 13.82 -8.96
C SER A 143 -0.12 12.31 -8.68
N GLY A 144 0.85 11.84 -7.91
CA GLY A 144 1.03 10.45 -7.52
C GLY A 144 2.05 9.67 -8.36
N ASP A 145 1.89 8.36 -8.37
CA ASP A 145 2.81 7.37 -8.94
C ASP A 145 2.42 6.99 -10.38
N LEU A 146 2.26 7.98 -11.28
CA LEU A 146 1.63 7.80 -12.60
C LEU A 146 2.29 6.71 -13.43
N ALA A 147 3.62 6.76 -13.61
CA ALA A 147 4.31 5.82 -14.51
C ALA A 147 4.23 4.36 -14.01
N PRO A 148 4.55 4.01 -12.76
CA PRO A 148 4.43 2.61 -12.32
C PRO A 148 2.97 2.16 -12.23
N LEU A 149 2.00 3.03 -11.92
CA LEU A 149 0.57 2.70 -12.01
C LEU A 149 0.17 2.44 -13.46
N ALA A 150 0.66 3.22 -14.42
CA ALA A 150 0.38 2.99 -15.84
C ALA A 150 0.87 1.59 -16.28
N HIS A 151 2.12 1.21 -15.95
CA HIS A 151 2.61 -0.14 -16.21
C HIS A 151 1.73 -1.22 -15.57
N THR A 152 1.28 -1.00 -14.34
CA THR A 152 0.38 -1.95 -13.65
C THR A 152 -0.95 -2.09 -14.39
N MET A 153 -1.54 -0.98 -14.84
CA MET A 153 -2.89 -0.94 -15.42
C MET A 153 -2.93 -1.27 -16.92
N LEU A 154 -1.80 -1.18 -17.64
CA LEU A 154 -1.73 -1.64 -19.04
C LEU A 154 -2.22 -3.07 -19.19
N VAL A 155 -1.91 -3.97 -18.26
CA VAL A 155 -2.31 -5.38 -18.33
C VAL A 155 -3.83 -5.53 -18.28
N ALA A 156 -4.53 -4.71 -17.50
CA ALA A 156 -5.99 -4.75 -17.42
C ALA A 156 -6.67 -4.43 -18.75
N ILE A 157 -6.02 -3.67 -19.62
CA ILE A 157 -6.50 -3.34 -20.99
C ILE A 157 -5.88 -4.22 -22.08
N GLY A 158 -5.12 -5.27 -21.72
CA GLY A 158 -4.50 -6.21 -22.65
C GLY A 158 -3.16 -5.77 -23.21
N GLU A 159 -2.59 -4.68 -22.72
CA GLU A 159 -1.28 -4.14 -23.11
C GLU A 159 -0.19 -4.52 -22.12
N GLY A 160 1.06 -4.15 -22.39
CA GLY A 160 2.19 -4.42 -21.51
C GLY A 160 2.49 -5.91 -21.36
N THR A 161 3.13 -6.27 -20.26
CA THR A 161 3.51 -7.65 -19.94
C THR A 161 3.15 -8.00 -18.50
N ALA A 162 2.85 -9.29 -18.26
CA ALA A 162 2.55 -9.79 -16.92
C ALA A 162 3.18 -11.16 -16.69
N ARG A 163 3.50 -11.47 -15.43
CA ARG A 163 3.83 -12.83 -15.00
C ARG A 163 2.55 -13.57 -14.65
N TYR A 164 2.36 -14.74 -15.27
CA TYR A 164 1.27 -15.65 -14.96
C TYR A 164 1.79 -17.06 -14.88
N LYS A 165 1.58 -17.76 -13.76
CA LYS A 165 2.07 -19.13 -13.49
C LYS A 165 3.58 -19.30 -13.76
N GLY A 166 4.39 -18.30 -13.45
CA GLY A 166 5.84 -18.31 -13.61
C GLY A 166 6.34 -17.83 -14.98
N GLU A 167 5.47 -17.72 -15.99
CA GLU A 167 5.82 -17.25 -17.34
C GLU A 167 5.56 -15.74 -17.47
N VAL A 168 6.44 -15.04 -18.19
CA VAL A 168 6.21 -13.63 -18.59
C VAL A 168 5.56 -13.64 -19.98
N LEU A 169 4.38 -13.05 -20.05
CA LEU A 169 3.51 -13.07 -21.23
C LEU A 169 3.07 -11.65 -21.61
N PRO A 170 2.71 -11.40 -22.88
CA PRO A 170 1.94 -10.21 -23.25
C PRO A 170 0.67 -10.09 -22.41
N GLY A 171 0.26 -8.85 -22.07
CA GLY A 171 -0.87 -8.61 -21.18
C GLY A 171 -2.15 -9.29 -21.62
N ALA A 172 -2.51 -9.17 -22.91
CA ALA A 172 -3.69 -9.83 -23.47
C ALA A 172 -3.65 -11.36 -23.31
N GLU A 173 -2.50 -11.98 -23.52
CA GLU A 173 -2.31 -13.42 -23.40
C GLU A 173 -2.41 -13.87 -21.93
N ALA A 174 -1.76 -13.15 -21.00
CA ALA A 174 -1.84 -13.43 -19.58
C ALA A 174 -3.28 -13.36 -19.07
N MET A 175 -4.03 -12.32 -19.47
CA MET A 175 -5.43 -12.15 -19.12
C MET A 175 -6.31 -13.27 -19.70
N ALA A 176 -6.12 -13.60 -20.98
CA ALA A 176 -6.87 -14.68 -21.63
C ALA A 176 -6.62 -16.06 -20.98
N ARG A 177 -5.35 -16.41 -20.72
CA ARG A 177 -4.99 -17.66 -20.03
C ARG A 177 -5.53 -17.72 -18.60
N ALA A 178 -5.66 -16.55 -17.94
CA ALA A 178 -6.29 -16.44 -16.63
C ALA A 178 -7.83 -16.43 -16.70
N GLY A 179 -8.44 -16.40 -17.88
CA GLY A 179 -9.87 -16.31 -18.07
C GLY A 179 -10.47 -14.97 -17.61
N ILE A 180 -9.67 -13.87 -17.69
CA ILE A 180 -10.08 -12.52 -17.32
C ILE A 180 -10.30 -11.72 -18.61
N PRO A 181 -11.49 -11.15 -18.86
CA PRO A 181 -11.71 -10.27 -20.00
C PRO A 181 -10.91 -8.97 -19.80
N VAL A 182 -10.33 -8.44 -20.89
CA VAL A 182 -9.71 -7.12 -20.87
C VAL A 182 -10.76 -6.02 -20.81
N VAL A 183 -10.43 -4.92 -20.15
CA VAL A 183 -11.34 -3.78 -19.99
C VAL A 183 -11.18 -2.81 -21.15
N ALA A 184 -12.29 -2.45 -21.81
CA ALA A 184 -12.38 -1.28 -22.66
C ALA A 184 -12.68 -0.05 -21.78
N LEU A 185 -11.70 0.85 -21.67
CA LEU A 185 -11.82 2.04 -20.82
C LEU A 185 -12.85 3.03 -21.37
N ARG A 186 -13.58 3.68 -20.45
CA ARG A 186 -14.47 4.81 -20.72
C ARG A 186 -13.87 6.10 -20.18
N ALA A 187 -14.58 7.21 -20.40
CA ALA A 187 -14.20 8.53 -19.91
C ALA A 187 -13.76 8.49 -18.42
N LYS A 188 -12.68 9.19 -18.11
CA LYS A 188 -12.05 9.30 -16.80
C LYS A 188 -11.36 8.02 -16.27
N GLU A 189 -11.66 6.82 -16.77
CA GLU A 189 -11.15 5.56 -16.20
C GLU A 189 -9.63 5.41 -16.32
N GLY A 190 -9.03 5.88 -17.43
CA GLY A 190 -7.57 5.88 -17.57
C GLY A 190 -6.90 6.75 -16.52
N LEU A 191 -7.40 7.96 -16.30
CA LEU A 191 -6.90 8.85 -15.26
C LEU A 191 -7.15 8.27 -13.86
N ALA A 192 -8.35 7.74 -13.61
CA ALA A 192 -8.70 7.07 -12.37
C ALA A 192 -7.82 5.84 -12.07
N LEU A 193 -7.19 5.24 -13.04
CA LEU A 193 -6.30 4.10 -12.86
C LEU A 193 -4.86 4.48 -12.49
N ILE A 194 -4.38 5.65 -12.89
CA ILE A 194 -2.97 6.02 -12.71
C ILE A 194 -2.74 7.15 -11.71
N ASN A 195 -3.76 7.92 -11.39
CA ASN A 195 -3.63 9.09 -10.51
C ASN A 195 -3.79 8.67 -9.04
N GLY A 196 -2.68 8.59 -8.33
CA GLY A 196 -2.70 8.20 -6.91
C GLY A 196 -1.35 7.72 -6.37
N THR A 197 -1.32 7.40 -5.08
CA THR A 197 -0.14 7.12 -4.26
C THR A 197 0.07 5.62 -3.97
N GLN A 198 -0.57 4.73 -4.74
CA GLN A 198 -0.65 3.32 -4.39
C GLN A 198 0.68 2.58 -4.44
N VAL A 199 1.64 3.02 -5.24
CA VAL A 199 2.95 2.37 -5.32
C VAL A 199 3.78 2.69 -4.08
N MET A 200 3.89 3.97 -3.71
CA MET A 200 4.59 4.36 -2.49
C MET A 200 3.90 3.78 -1.24
N THR A 201 2.56 3.74 -1.21
CA THR A 201 1.79 3.18 -0.10
C THR A 201 1.93 1.66 0.00
N ALA A 202 2.03 0.94 -1.13
CA ALA A 202 2.31 -0.50 -1.17
C ALA A 202 3.67 -0.83 -0.57
N ILE A 203 4.71 -0.14 -1.04
CA ILE A 203 6.08 -0.30 -0.52
C ILE A 203 6.11 0.09 0.96
N GLY A 204 5.50 1.22 1.33
CA GLY A 204 5.41 1.69 2.71
C GLY A 204 4.70 0.70 3.64
N SER A 205 3.60 0.10 3.20
CA SER A 205 2.84 -0.90 3.99
C SER A 205 3.68 -2.14 4.31
N LEU A 206 4.37 -2.70 3.31
CA LEU A 206 5.24 -3.86 3.48
C LEU A 206 6.45 -3.51 4.34
N ALA A 207 7.07 -2.35 4.11
CA ALA A 207 8.21 -1.88 4.90
C ALA A 207 7.84 -1.65 6.38
N VAL A 208 6.71 -0.99 6.67
CA VAL A 208 6.24 -0.78 8.06
C VAL A 208 5.97 -2.11 8.77
N HIS A 209 5.41 -3.09 8.07
CA HIS A 209 5.25 -4.44 8.62
C HIS A 209 6.62 -5.05 9.00
N ASP A 210 7.58 -5.03 8.07
CA ASP A 210 8.88 -5.65 8.25
C ASP A 210 9.71 -4.99 9.36
N VAL A 211 9.76 -3.65 9.39
CA VAL A 211 10.49 -2.93 10.45
C VAL A 211 9.82 -3.08 11.82
N SER A 212 8.51 -3.32 11.87
CA SER A 212 7.82 -3.65 13.13
C SER A 212 8.26 -5.00 13.68
N ILE A 213 8.50 -5.99 12.82
CA ILE A 213 9.07 -7.28 13.21
C ILE A 213 10.53 -7.11 13.63
N LEU A 214 11.32 -6.34 12.85
CA LEU A 214 12.72 -6.06 13.20
C LEU A 214 12.87 -5.39 14.57
N ALA A 215 11.96 -4.47 14.93
CA ALA A 215 11.96 -3.86 16.25
C ALA A 215 11.69 -4.86 17.38
N GLN A 216 10.93 -5.93 17.13
CA GLN A 216 10.75 -7.02 18.11
C GLN A 216 12.01 -7.90 18.18
N VAL A 217 12.60 -8.23 17.04
CA VAL A 217 13.85 -9.01 16.97
C VAL A 217 14.99 -8.26 17.66
N ALA A 218 15.05 -6.93 17.53
CA ALA A 218 16.04 -6.10 18.23
C ALA A 218 15.92 -6.21 19.74
N ASP A 219 14.70 -6.19 20.32
CA ASP A 219 14.48 -6.41 21.76
C ASP A 219 14.94 -7.83 22.18
N ILE A 220 14.67 -8.86 21.37
CA ILE A 220 15.12 -10.24 21.65
C ILE A 220 16.66 -10.30 21.66
N ALA A 221 17.31 -9.74 20.66
CA ALA A 221 18.77 -9.69 20.55
C ALA A 221 19.40 -8.93 21.74
N ALA A 222 18.79 -7.80 22.15
CA ALA A 222 19.23 -7.03 23.31
C ALA A 222 19.08 -7.81 24.61
N ALA A 223 17.98 -8.55 24.80
CA ALA A 223 17.78 -9.39 25.97
C ALA A 223 18.85 -10.51 26.04
N MET A 224 19.04 -11.26 24.94
CA MET A 224 20.07 -12.30 24.84
C MET A 224 21.48 -11.75 25.11
N THR A 225 21.81 -10.58 24.58
CA THR A 225 23.11 -9.94 24.77
C THR A 225 23.28 -9.50 26.22
N THR A 226 22.24 -8.95 26.85
CA THR A 226 22.25 -8.54 28.26
C THR A 226 22.52 -9.73 29.16
N GLU A 227 21.87 -10.88 28.91
CA GLU A 227 22.12 -12.11 29.66
C GLU A 227 23.53 -12.68 29.44
N ALA A 228 23.99 -12.77 28.18
CA ALA A 228 25.31 -13.28 27.85
C ALA A 228 26.44 -12.46 28.51
N LEU A 229 26.27 -11.15 28.62
CA LEU A 229 27.21 -10.23 29.26
C LEU A 229 26.95 -10.07 30.76
N ARG A 230 26.02 -10.82 31.33
CA ARG A 230 25.62 -10.77 32.75
C ARG A 230 25.24 -9.35 33.16
N GLY A 231 24.38 -8.71 32.37
CA GLY A 231 23.83 -7.39 32.62
C GLY A 231 22.70 -7.39 33.63
N THR A 232 22.34 -6.20 34.09
CA THR A 232 21.21 -6.01 35.05
C THR A 232 19.97 -5.53 34.32
N THR A 233 18.79 -5.85 34.84
CA THR A 233 17.51 -5.34 34.38
C THR A 233 17.10 -4.02 35.03
N SER A 234 17.93 -3.43 35.91
CA SER A 234 17.60 -2.21 36.66
C SER A 234 17.24 -1.01 35.74
N ALA A 235 17.90 -0.91 34.58
CA ALA A 235 17.62 0.14 33.61
C ALA A 235 16.23 -0.02 32.92
N PHE A 236 15.62 -1.20 33.02
CA PHE A 236 14.33 -1.52 32.40
C PHE A 236 13.16 -1.39 33.40
N ASP A 237 13.43 -0.97 34.63
CA ASP A 237 12.43 -0.78 35.68
C ASP A 237 11.29 0.14 35.16
N PRO A 238 10.02 -0.22 35.36
CA PRO A 238 8.87 0.58 34.94
C PRO A 238 8.86 2.02 35.48
N ARG A 239 9.43 2.25 36.66
CA ARG A 239 9.54 3.59 37.27
C ARG A 239 10.46 4.50 36.49
N VAL A 240 11.55 3.95 35.91
CA VAL A 240 12.46 4.70 35.02
C VAL A 240 11.73 5.12 33.75
N GLN A 241 10.92 4.22 33.22
CA GLN A 241 10.14 4.52 32.00
C GLN A 241 9.02 5.53 32.26
N ALA A 242 8.37 5.45 33.44
CA ALA A 242 7.33 6.40 33.83
C ALA A 242 7.87 7.81 34.06
N ALA A 243 9.13 7.94 34.54
CA ALA A 243 9.80 9.23 34.71
C ALA A 243 10.11 9.95 33.36
N ARG A 244 10.17 9.19 32.26
CA ARG A 244 10.35 9.70 30.89
C ARG A 244 9.39 8.95 29.95
N PRO A 245 8.13 9.39 29.85
CA PRO A 245 7.00 8.57 29.37
C PRO A 245 6.88 8.51 27.84
N HIS A 246 7.92 8.08 27.14
CA HIS A 246 7.87 7.76 25.71
C HIS A 246 7.27 6.35 25.52
N PRO A 247 6.18 6.20 24.73
CA PRO A 247 5.48 4.93 24.57
C PRO A 247 6.36 3.80 24.05
N GLY A 248 7.17 4.05 23.03
CA GLY A 248 8.08 3.06 22.45
C GLY A 248 9.16 2.63 23.42
N GLN A 249 9.73 3.56 24.23
CA GLN A 249 10.70 3.26 25.26
C GLN A 249 10.10 2.33 26.32
N ALA A 250 8.91 2.64 26.80
CA ALA A 250 8.21 1.81 27.77
C ALA A 250 7.85 0.42 27.21
N ALA A 251 7.49 0.34 25.92
CA ALA A 251 7.19 -0.92 25.24
C ALA A 251 8.43 -1.82 25.15
N SER A 252 9.58 -1.28 24.73
CA SER A 252 10.84 -2.02 24.65
C SER A 252 11.30 -2.49 26.04
N ALA A 253 11.27 -1.63 27.06
CA ALA A 253 11.62 -2.01 28.43
C ALA A 253 10.76 -3.17 28.96
N ARG A 254 9.44 -3.12 28.75
CA ARG A 254 8.53 -4.24 29.13
C ARG A 254 8.89 -5.54 28.40
N ASN A 255 9.21 -5.47 27.11
CA ASN A 255 9.62 -6.64 26.33
C ASN A 255 10.91 -7.25 26.89
N LEU A 256 11.92 -6.43 27.16
CA LEU A 256 13.20 -6.88 27.73
C LEU A 256 12.99 -7.55 29.09
N LEU A 257 12.19 -6.96 29.98
CA LEU A 257 11.86 -7.58 31.29
C LEU A 257 11.18 -8.92 31.12
N ARG A 258 10.18 -9.01 30.24
CA ARG A 258 9.43 -10.26 29.98
C ARG A 258 10.31 -11.35 29.39
N LEU A 259 11.22 -11.00 28.46
CA LEU A 259 12.14 -11.95 27.84
C LEU A 259 13.16 -12.52 28.82
N MET A 260 13.54 -11.78 29.86
CA MET A 260 14.50 -12.19 30.89
C MET A 260 13.83 -12.67 32.20
N GLU A 261 12.50 -12.82 32.22
CA GLU A 261 11.78 -13.36 33.36
C GLU A 261 12.18 -14.82 33.61
N GLY A 262 12.49 -15.17 34.87
CA GLY A 262 12.91 -16.50 35.22
C GLY A 262 14.31 -16.91 34.78
N SER A 263 15.12 -15.99 34.25
CA SER A 263 16.48 -16.27 33.80
C SER A 263 17.39 -16.67 34.97
N GLY A 264 17.95 -17.90 34.91
CA GLY A 264 18.97 -18.37 35.86
C GLY A 264 20.28 -17.57 35.74
N ILE A 265 20.63 -17.07 34.54
CA ILE A 265 21.83 -16.26 34.36
C ILE A 265 21.68 -14.94 35.13
N ARG A 266 20.54 -14.27 34.99
CA ARG A 266 20.24 -13.03 35.71
C ARG A 266 20.24 -13.28 37.24
N GLU A 267 19.63 -14.35 37.69
CA GLU A 267 19.55 -14.69 39.13
C GLU A 267 20.95 -14.93 39.71
N SER A 268 21.83 -15.64 39.01
CA SER A 268 23.22 -15.89 39.43
C SER A 268 24.06 -14.61 39.60
N HIS A 269 23.55 -13.48 39.11
CA HIS A 269 24.25 -12.20 39.08
C HIS A 269 23.58 -11.11 39.90
N ARG A 270 22.64 -11.46 40.80
CA ARG A 270 21.88 -10.51 41.61
C ARG A 270 22.75 -9.58 42.46
N ASN A 271 23.90 -10.04 42.90
CA ASN A 271 24.87 -9.29 43.71
C ASN A 271 26.14 -8.94 42.92
N CYS A 272 26.00 -8.60 41.68
CA CYS A 272 27.13 -8.27 40.79
C CYS A 272 27.89 -7.02 41.29
N PRO A 273 29.23 -7.05 41.31
CA PRO A 273 30.03 -5.89 41.71
C PRO A 273 30.09 -4.75 40.65
N LYS A 274 29.54 -4.97 39.48
CA LYS A 274 29.47 -3.93 38.42
C LYS A 274 28.54 -2.81 38.88
N VAL A 275 29.06 -1.59 38.89
CA VAL A 275 28.26 -0.41 39.25
C VAL A 275 27.21 -0.11 38.18
N GLN A 276 27.55 -0.33 36.92
CA GLN A 276 26.69 0.01 35.78
C GLN A 276 27.08 -0.79 34.54
N ASP A 277 26.08 -1.23 33.74
CA ASP A 277 26.29 -1.83 32.43
C ASP A 277 26.67 -0.79 31.36
N ALA A 278 27.20 -1.25 30.23
CA ALA A 278 27.49 -0.42 29.09
C ALA A 278 26.22 0.24 28.52
N TYR A 279 26.37 1.39 27.87
CA TYR A 279 25.25 2.11 27.24
C TYR A 279 24.48 1.25 26.25
N SER A 280 25.16 0.43 25.45
CA SER A 280 24.55 -0.45 24.47
C SER A 280 23.55 -1.45 25.08
N LEU A 281 23.68 -1.78 26.35
CA LEU A 281 22.73 -2.63 27.08
C LEU A 281 21.66 -1.81 27.78
N ARG A 282 22.09 -0.90 28.67
CA ARG A 282 21.14 -0.16 29.53
C ARG A 282 20.29 0.88 28.81
N CYS A 283 20.75 1.40 27.68
CA CYS A 283 20.00 2.37 26.87
C CYS A 283 19.23 1.72 25.68
N ALA A 284 19.17 0.38 25.59
CA ALA A 284 18.38 -0.30 24.57
C ALA A 284 16.91 0.20 24.53
N PRO A 285 16.19 0.40 25.67
CA PRO A 285 14.84 0.93 25.62
C PRO A 285 14.72 2.31 24.99
N GLN A 286 15.69 3.21 25.21
CA GLN A 286 15.67 4.56 24.65
C GLN A 286 15.90 4.53 23.12
N VAL A 287 16.85 3.72 22.66
CA VAL A 287 17.20 3.61 21.24
C VAL A 287 16.08 2.90 20.46
N HIS A 288 15.69 1.71 20.92
CA HIS A 288 14.62 0.94 20.29
C HIS A 288 13.28 1.66 20.39
N GLY A 289 13.05 2.37 21.52
CA GLY A 289 11.84 3.15 21.73
C GLY A 289 11.67 4.30 20.75
N ALA A 290 12.72 5.05 20.48
CA ALA A 290 12.70 6.12 19.49
C ALA A 290 12.36 5.59 18.08
N ALA A 291 12.95 4.43 17.70
CA ALA A 291 12.62 3.77 16.44
C ALA A 291 11.15 3.30 16.41
N ARG A 292 10.63 2.71 17.51
CA ARG A 292 9.23 2.27 17.61
C ARG A 292 8.25 3.43 17.48
N ASP A 293 8.52 4.57 18.10
CA ASP A 293 7.66 5.75 18.00
C ASP A 293 7.61 6.29 16.56
N ALA A 294 8.76 6.28 15.84
CA ALA A 294 8.81 6.65 14.43
C ALA A 294 8.06 5.65 13.53
N ILE A 295 8.21 4.35 13.78
CA ILE A 295 7.49 3.29 13.05
C ILE A 295 5.98 3.43 13.26
N GLU A 296 5.54 3.71 14.48
CA GLU A 296 4.12 3.91 14.81
C GLU A 296 3.53 5.13 14.10
N TYR A 297 4.28 6.24 14.03
CA TYR A 297 3.88 7.39 13.23
C TYR A 297 3.73 7.04 11.75
N ALA A 298 4.73 6.36 11.17
CA ALA A 298 4.68 5.92 9.78
C ALA A 298 3.50 4.97 9.52
N ARG A 299 3.22 4.05 10.45
CA ARG A 299 2.07 3.14 10.38
C ARG A 299 0.75 3.90 10.26
N HIS A 300 0.52 4.88 11.12
CA HIS A 300 -0.70 5.69 11.08
C HIS A 300 -0.85 6.48 9.77
N VAL A 301 0.25 7.01 9.23
CA VAL A 301 0.22 7.73 7.95
C VAL A 301 -0.14 6.79 6.81
N VAL A 302 0.52 5.63 6.74
CA VAL A 302 0.28 4.63 5.69
C VAL A 302 -1.15 4.06 5.77
N GLU A 303 -1.65 3.73 6.98
CA GLU A 303 -3.02 3.22 7.15
C GLU A 303 -4.09 4.25 6.79
N ARG A 304 -3.84 5.53 6.99
CA ARG A 304 -4.71 6.60 6.51
C ARG A 304 -4.69 6.69 4.99
N GLU A 305 -3.50 6.70 4.39
CA GLU A 305 -3.32 6.83 2.95
C GLU A 305 -3.93 5.67 2.17
N MET A 306 -3.78 4.42 2.66
CA MET A 306 -4.36 3.25 1.98
C MET A 306 -5.89 3.22 1.96
N ASN A 307 -6.54 4.01 2.82
CA ASN A 307 -7.98 4.15 2.93
C ASN A 307 -8.47 5.53 2.46
N SER A 308 -7.68 6.19 1.61
CA SER A 308 -7.99 7.52 1.06
C SER A 308 -8.32 7.44 -0.43
N ALA A 309 -9.21 8.33 -0.87
CA ALA A 309 -9.42 8.58 -2.29
C ALA A 309 -8.31 9.53 -2.79
N THR A 310 -7.36 8.98 -3.53
CA THR A 310 -6.15 9.68 -3.98
C THR A 310 -6.19 10.07 -5.46
N ASP A 311 -7.34 9.89 -6.11
CA ASP A 311 -7.58 10.26 -7.50
C ASP A 311 -7.77 11.79 -7.65
N ASN A 312 -7.63 12.29 -8.85
CA ASN A 312 -7.92 13.68 -9.23
C ASN A 312 -8.39 13.74 -10.70
N PRO A 313 -9.53 14.37 -11.00
CA PRO A 313 -10.48 14.98 -10.06
C PRO A 313 -11.34 13.95 -9.31
N LEU A 314 -11.75 14.28 -8.11
CA LEU A 314 -12.77 13.53 -7.40
C LEU A 314 -14.18 13.88 -7.93
N VAL A 315 -15.09 12.92 -7.82
CA VAL A 315 -16.48 13.02 -8.30
C VAL A 315 -17.42 12.92 -7.11
N PHE A 316 -18.27 13.94 -6.94
CA PHE A 316 -19.26 14.03 -5.87
C PHE A 316 -20.67 14.03 -6.49
N PRO A 317 -21.36 12.88 -6.51
CA PRO A 317 -22.68 12.76 -7.18
C PRO A 317 -23.83 13.57 -6.57
N GLU A 318 -23.63 14.16 -5.39
CA GLU A 318 -24.64 14.87 -4.62
C GLU A 318 -24.62 16.39 -4.86
N ASP A 319 -23.61 16.88 -5.55
CA ASP A 319 -23.41 18.28 -5.94
C ASP A 319 -23.83 18.50 -7.41
#